data_1bc2b3451c21cc271b4267a62a85217d
#
_entry.id   1bc2b3451c21cc271b4267a62a85217d
#
_cell.length_a   1.000
_cell.length_b   1.000
_cell.length_c   1.000
_cell.angle_alpha   90.00
_cell.angle_beta   90.00
_cell.angle_gamma   90.00
#
_symmetry.space_group_name_H-M   'P 1'
#
loop_
_entity.id
_entity.type
_entity.pdbx_description
1 polymer ?
#
loop_
_entity_poly.entity_id
_entity_poly.type
_entity_poly.pdbx_seq_one_letter_code
_entity_poly.pdbx_strand_id
1 'polypeptide(L)'
;MCVRCATADDLGLVSEARDIADALLVRYLRLDVAKAMNLGTPGGFDRAVVRLARLLQGRASDSDHAAVKAAVEVLDVDWRGTTAEQRRTLIARALEASGRKTKDVPAKVQTVFGDAATEVVRATRDGARRDQKLAIAADFNAVDQRVIRYLRSSQANYVRDEYGRRNDAFGEEARRIVSEGLEAGLGRDDIAEDLAAAADGIIAGRSPAYWDVVAGSFVGRGRSFSQLSAYAEAAIIRYRIVAVLDEVTTPTCRFLDGKTFSVSRGLELFDRVEANPEGIEELNPWVRDTVDPATGKRSLSIDRGGERISIADIVRSGVGARDDRGEFSRGLGERELGDLGIGFPPYHGLCRTTTVAEVE
;
A
#
# COMPACT_ATOMS: atom_id res chain seq x y z
N MET A 1 -18.18 -30.47 4.06
CA MET A 1 -17.27 -31.63 4.11
C MET A 1 -16.33 -31.41 5.31
N CYS A 2 -16.25 -32.39 6.22
CA CYS A 2 -15.47 -32.21 7.45
C CYS A 2 -13.97 -32.33 7.13
N VAL A 3 -13.18 -31.33 7.41
CA VAL A 3 -11.71 -31.26 7.14
C VAL A 3 -10.91 -32.40 7.79
N ARG A 4 -11.50 -33.10 8.79
CA ARG A 4 -10.88 -34.26 9.46
C ARG A 4 -10.98 -35.58 8.71
N CYS A 5 -11.69 -35.63 7.58
CA CYS A 5 -11.89 -36.83 6.81
C CYS A 5 -11.27 -36.82 5.40
N ALA A 6 -10.52 -35.74 5.07
CA ALA A 6 -9.83 -35.66 3.79
C ALA A 6 -8.56 -36.55 3.81
N THR A 7 -8.37 -37.36 2.80
CA THR A 7 -7.15 -38.16 2.61
C THR A 7 -6.02 -37.29 2.04
N ALA A 8 -4.75 -37.76 2.10
CA ALA A 8 -3.62 -37.06 1.50
C ALA A 8 -3.83 -36.84 -0.01
N ASP A 9 -4.48 -37.79 -0.71
CA ASP A 9 -4.79 -37.66 -2.14
C ASP A 9 -5.88 -36.60 -2.39
N ASP A 10 -6.88 -36.49 -1.50
CA ASP A 10 -7.90 -35.42 -1.59
C ASP A 10 -7.29 -34.03 -1.39
N LEU A 11 -6.30 -33.89 -0.49
CA LEU A 11 -5.55 -32.66 -0.28
C LEU A 11 -4.67 -32.32 -1.49
N GLY A 12 -4.08 -33.33 -2.13
CA GLY A 12 -3.31 -33.18 -3.38
C GLY A 12 -4.19 -32.67 -4.53
N LEU A 13 -5.36 -33.25 -4.72
CA LEU A 13 -6.33 -32.85 -5.75
C LEU A 13 -6.88 -31.44 -5.49
N VAL A 14 -7.10 -31.04 -4.23
CA VAL A 14 -7.53 -29.69 -3.88
C VAL A 14 -6.43 -28.67 -4.17
N SER A 15 -5.15 -29.01 -3.91
CA SER A 15 -4.00 -28.17 -4.24
C SER A 15 -3.88 -27.98 -5.75
N GLU A 16 -3.94 -29.07 -6.53
CA GLU A 16 -3.84 -29.02 -7.98
C GLU A 16 -5.02 -28.26 -8.62
N ALA A 17 -6.24 -28.46 -8.14
CA ALA A 17 -7.41 -27.70 -8.58
C ALA A 17 -7.31 -26.22 -8.27
N ARG A 18 -6.69 -25.85 -7.14
CA ARG A 18 -6.41 -24.47 -6.76
C ARG A 18 -5.36 -23.85 -7.68
N ASP A 19 -4.28 -24.56 -7.95
CA ASP A 19 -3.22 -24.08 -8.86
C ASP A 19 -3.73 -23.86 -10.29
N ILE A 20 -4.60 -24.76 -10.77
CA ILE A 20 -5.29 -24.63 -12.06
C ILE A 20 -6.25 -23.43 -12.04
N ALA A 21 -7.04 -23.27 -10.99
CA ALA A 21 -7.96 -22.15 -10.83
C ALA A 21 -7.20 -20.81 -10.77
N ASP A 22 -6.08 -20.75 -10.05
CA ASP A 22 -5.21 -19.57 -9.96
C ASP A 22 -4.55 -19.27 -11.31
N ALA A 23 -4.08 -20.29 -12.04
CA ALA A 23 -3.53 -20.14 -13.38
C ALA A 23 -4.58 -19.66 -14.39
N LEU A 24 -5.80 -20.19 -14.34
CA LEU A 24 -6.93 -19.76 -15.16
C LEU A 24 -7.37 -18.33 -14.79
N LEU A 25 -7.43 -18.01 -13.51
CA LEU A 25 -7.76 -16.68 -13.02
C LEU A 25 -6.73 -15.65 -13.48
N VAL A 26 -5.44 -15.97 -13.37
CA VAL A 26 -4.34 -15.14 -13.89
C VAL A 26 -4.45 -14.95 -15.39
N ARG A 27 -4.74 -16.02 -16.14
CA ARG A 27 -4.92 -15.97 -17.60
C ARG A 27 -6.17 -15.18 -17.99
N TYR A 28 -7.29 -15.37 -17.32
CA TYR A 28 -8.54 -14.64 -17.52
C TYR A 28 -8.37 -13.16 -17.18
N LEU A 29 -7.73 -12.86 -16.04
CA LEU A 29 -7.39 -11.50 -15.63
C LEU A 29 -6.42 -10.83 -16.61
N ARG A 30 -5.46 -11.56 -17.22
CA ARG A 30 -4.59 -11.04 -18.28
C ARG A 30 -5.35 -10.70 -19.57
N LEU A 31 -6.35 -11.50 -19.94
CA LEU A 31 -7.14 -11.26 -21.16
C LEU A 31 -8.12 -10.09 -21.02
N ASP A 32 -8.67 -9.88 -19.81
CA ASP A 32 -9.60 -8.76 -19.52
C ASP A 32 -8.87 -7.43 -19.31
N VAL A 33 -7.60 -7.48 -18.95
CA VAL A 33 -6.75 -6.31 -18.61
C VAL A 33 -6.44 -5.43 -19.80
N ALA A 34 -6.19 -6.03 -20.95
CA ALA A 34 -5.91 -5.25 -22.17
C ALA A 34 -7.12 -4.42 -22.63
N LYS A 35 -8.33 -4.76 -22.17
CA LYS A 35 -9.57 -4.08 -22.59
C LYS A 35 -10.14 -3.07 -21.59
N ALA A 36 -9.70 -3.01 -20.32
CA ALA A 36 -10.46 -2.32 -19.26
C ALA A 36 -9.70 -1.48 -18.25
N MET A 37 -8.38 -1.29 -18.33
CA MET A 37 -7.67 -0.42 -17.38
C MET A 37 -7.72 1.04 -17.84
N ASN A 38 -8.85 1.72 -17.62
CA ASN A 38 -8.86 3.18 -17.70
C ASN A 38 -8.56 3.77 -16.31
N LEU A 39 -7.28 4.04 -16.04
CA LEU A 39 -6.83 4.61 -14.76
C LEU A 39 -7.24 6.09 -14.58
N GLY A 40 -7.77 6.73 -15.61
CA GLY A 40 -8.35 8.06 -15.56
C GLY A 40 -9.74 8.10 -14.89
N THR A 41 -10.40 6.94 -14.74
CA THR A 41 -11.68 6.83 -14.07
C THR A 41 -11.56 6.23 -12.67
N PRO A 42 -12.36 6.65 -11.68
CA PRO A 42 -12.32 6.08 -10.33
C PRO A 42 -12.50 4.57 -10.31
N GLY A 43 -13.54 4.07 -11.01
CA GLY A 43 -13.80 2.63 -11.06
C GLY A 43 -12.73 1.82 -11.80
N GLY A 44 -12.02 2.41 -12.77
CA GLY A 44 -10.88 1.78 -13.43
C GLY A 44 -9.67 1.70 -12.50
N PHE A 45 -9.41 2.76 -11.75
CA PHE A 45 -8.38 2.79 -10.72
C PHE A 45 -8.65 1.75 -9.63
N ASP A 46 -9.86 1.73 -9.05
CA ASP A 46 -10.24 0.79 -7.98
C ASP A 46 -10.09 -0.67 -8.43
N ARG A 47 -10.51 -1.01 -9.66
CA ARG A 47 -10.32 -2.37 -10.21
C ARG A 47 -8.84 -2.73 -10.35
N ALA A 48 -8.00 -1.81 -10.79
CA ALA A 48 -6.56 -2.05 -10.90
C ALA A 48 -5.92 -2.31 -9.53
N VAL A 49 -6.30 -1.52 -8.52
CA VAL A 49 -5.83 -1.68 -7.13
C VAL A 49 -6.26 -3.03 -6.55
N VAL A 50 -7.55 -3.35 -6.60
CA VAL A 50 -8.08 -4.62 -6.07
C VAL A 50 -7.43 -5.82 -6.74
N ARG A 51 -7.24 -5.76 -8.06
CA ARG A 51 -6.56 -6.84 -8.79
C ARG A 51 -5.11 -7.02 -8.36
N LEU A 52 -4.34 -5.93 -8.31
CA LEU A 52 -2.95 -5.98 -7.90
C LEU A 52 -2.82 -6.48 -6.46
N ALA A 53 -3.66 -5.98 -5.55
CA ALA A 53 -3.69 -6.41 -4.16
C ALA A 53 -3.93 -7.93 -4.02
N ARG A 54 -4.90 -8.48 -4.77
CA ARG A 54 -5.17 -9.94 -4.78
C ARG A 54 -3.99 -10.75 -5.30
N LEU A 55 -3.31 -10.29 -6.35
CA LEU A 55 -2.13 -10.97 -6.88
C LEU A 55 -0.98 -10.97 -5.87
N LEU A 56 -0.74 -9.84 -5.21
CA LEU A 56 0.29 -9.71 -4.17
C LEU A 56 -0.03 -10.58 -2.96
N GLN A 57 -1.27 -10.52 -2.48
CA GLN A 57 -1.75 -11.33 -1.37
C GLN A 57 -1.63 -12.83 -1.68
N GLY A 58 -2.04 -13.28 -2.87
CA GLY A 58 -1.91 -14.67 -3.30
C GLY A 58 -0.46 -15.15 -3.33
N ARG A 59 0.50 -14.27 -3.66
CA ARG A 59 1.94 -14.60 -3.61
C ARG A 59 2.52 -14.67 -2.20
N ALA A 60 1.95 -13.94 -1.25
CA ALA A 60 2.41 -13.89 0.13
C ALA A 60 1.73 -14.93 1.03
N SER A 61 0.47 -15.28 0.76
CA SER A 61 -0.42 -16.07 1.63
C SER A 61 0.19 -17.36 2.16
N ASP A 62 0.80 -18.19 1.29
CA ASP A 62 1.42 -19.44 1.74
C ASP A 62 2.59 -19.20 2.70
N SER A 63 3.34 -18.13 2.48
CA SER A 63 4.44 -17.73 3.36
C SER A 63 3.92 -17.19 4.69
N ASP A 64 2.82 -16.42 4.68
CA ASP A 64 2.17 -15.90 5.89
C ASP A 64 1.65 -17.05 6.77
N HIS A 65 0.91 -18.00 6.20
CA HIS A 65 0.42 -19.18 6.95
C HIS A 65 1.56 -20.08 7.44
N ALA A 66 2.60 -20.28 6.61
CA ALA A 66 3.77 -21.04 7.03
C ALA A 66 4.54 -20.36 8.17
N ALA A 67 4.55 -19.02 8.21
CA ALA A 67 5.17 -18.25 9.27
C ALA A 67 4.39 -18.36 10.59
N VAL A 68 3.06 -18.26 10.54
CA VAL A 68 2.17 -18.50 11.69
C VAL A 68 2.43 -19.91 12.25
N LYS A 69 2.33 -20.95 11.40
CA LYS A 69 2.55 -22.32 11.80
C LYS A 69 3.92 -22.51 12.46
N ALA A 70 4.99 -22.00 11.85
CA ALA A 70 6.35 -22.14 12.37
C ALA A 70 6.56 -21.43 13.70
N ALA A 71 5.90 -20.29 13.93
CA ALA A 71 5.95 -19.60 15.21
C ALA A 71 5.20 -20.38 16.30
N VAL A 72 3.97 -20.82 16.02
CA VAL A 72 3.13 -21.57 16.96
C VAL A 72 3.77 -22.89 17.36
N GLU A 73 4.36 -23.64 16.43
CA GLU A 73 5.07 -24.91 16.72
C GLU A 73 6.22 -24.74 17.72
N VAL A 74 6.89 -23.60 17.73
CA VAL A 74 7.98 -23.31 18.71
C VAL A 74 7.41 -22.92 20.07
N LEU A 75 6.25 -22.26 20.10
CA LEU A 75 5.63 -21.70 21.31
C LEU A 75 4.66 -22.68 22.00
N ASP A 76 4.38 -23.84 21.38
CA ASP A 76 3.55 -24.90 21.97
C ASP A 76 4.34 -25.70 23.00
N VAL A 77 4.61 -25.06 24.14
CA VAL A 77 5.37 -25.62 25.26
C VAL A 77 4.63 -25.43 26.58
N ASP A 78 4.99 -26.19 27.61
CA ASP A 78 4.55 -25.88 28.96
C ASP A 78 5.38 -24.72 29.53
N TRP A 79 4.72 -23.58 29.69
CA TRP A 79 5.34 -22.36 30.19
C TRP A 79 5.56 -22.37 31.70
N ARG A 80 4.91 -23.28 32.45
CA ARG A 80 5.07 -23.42 33.89
C ARG A 80 6.49 -23.90 34.18
N GLY A 81 7.12 -23.26 35.15
CA GLY A 81 8.50 -23.58 35.52
C GLY A 81 9.57 -23.03 34.59
N THR A 82 9.22 -22.33 33.51
CA THR A 82 10.21 -21.65 32.67
C THR A 82 10.73 -20.38 33.34
N THR A 83 12.02 -20.15 33.24
CA THR A 83 12.63 -18.88 33.67
C THR A 83 12.34 -17.76 32.68
N ALA A 84 12.49 -16.51 33.12
CA ALA A 84 12.31 -15.34 32.23
C ALA A 84 13.29 -15.37 31.02
N GLU A 85 14.46 -15.94 31.18
CA GLU A 85 15.44 -16.10 30.10
C GLU A 85 15.01 -17.17 29.09
N GLN A 86 14.52 -18.32 29.58
CA GLN A 86 13.98 -19.37 28.71
C GLN A 86 12.77 -18.87 27.91
N ARG A 87 11.87 -18.10 28.51
CA ARG A 87 10.73 -17.48 27.82
C ARG A 87 11.19 -16.54 26.70
N ARG A 88 12.17 -15.66 26.99
CA ARG A 88 12.74 -14.77 25.97
C ARG A 88 13.37 -15.56 24.82
N THR A 89 14.11 -16.63 25.12
CA THR A 89 14.76 -17.49 24.13
C THR A 89 13.73 -18.21 23.25
N LEU A 90 12.66 -18.74 23.82
CA LEU A 90 11.59 -19.42 23.06
C LEU A 90 10.88 -18.45 22.11
N ILE A 91 10.52 -17.26 22.60
CA ILE A 91 9.91 -16.23 21.75
C ILE A 91 10.86 -15.80 20.64
N ALA A 92 12.14 -15.55 20.93
CA ALA A 92 13.10 -15.20 19.90
C ALA A 92 13.25 -16.29 18.81
N ARG A 93 13.25 -17.57 19.22
CA ARG A 93 13.27 -18.71 18.28
C ARG A 93 12.00 -18.78 17.42
N ALA A 94 10.84 -18.47 17.97
CA ALA A 94 9.58 -18.40 17.23
C ALA A 94 9.61 -17.29 16.19
N LEU A 95 10.10 -16.10 16.54
CA LEU A 95 10.25 -14.96 15.62
C LEU A 95 11.24 -15.29 14.50
N GLU A 96 12.34 -15.95 14.80
CA GLU A 96 13.30 -16.42 13.80
C GLU A 96 12.68 -17.46 12.87
N ALA A 97 11.91 -18.42 13.41
CA ALA A 97 11.21 -19.44 12.62
C ALA A 97 10.18 -18.82 11.66
N SER A 98 9.38 -17.86 12.15
CA SER A 98 8.46 -17.05 11.35
C SER A 98 9.20 -16.27 10.25
N GLY A 99 10.24 -15.52 10.62
CA GLY A 99 11.02 -14.70 9.69
C GLY A 99 11.67 -15.51 8.56
N ARG A 100 12.12 -16.76 8.83
CA ARG A 100 12.62 -17.65 7.79
C ARG A 100 11.58 -17.99 6.72
N LYS A 101 10.28 -18.07 7.08
CA LYS A 101 9.19 -18.39 6.14
C LYS A 101 8.78 -17.20 5.27
N THR A 102 8.95 -15.98 5.79
CA THR A 102 8.57 -14.74 5.08
C THR A 102 9.74 -14.07 4.35
N LYS A 103 10.97 -14.54 4.56
CA LYS A 103 12.19 -13.94 4.00
C LYS A 103 12.15 -13.74 2.48
N ASP A 104 11.51 -14.65 1.74
CA ASP A 104 11.47 -14.65 0.28
C ASP A 104 10.23 -13.93 -0.29
N VAL A 105 9.32 -13.43 0.56
CA VAL A 105 8.12 -12.71 0.11
C VAL A 105 8.47 -11.48 -0.74
N PRO A 106 9.45 -10.63 -0.37
CA PRO A 106 9.84 -9.49 -1.22
C PRO A 106 10.21 -9.91 -2.64
N ALA A 107 10.97 -11.00 -2.81
CA ALA A 107 11.34 -11.51 -4.13
C ALA A 107 10.14 -12.10 -4.90
N LYS A 108 9.23 -12.81 -4.20
CA LYS A 108 8.02 -13.39 -4.81
C LYS A 108 7.08 -12.32 -5.37
N VAL A 109 6.91 -11.19 -4.67
CA VAL A 109 6.03 -10.10 -5.10
C VAL A 109 6.69 -9.17 -6.12
N GLN A 110 8.03 -9.16 -6.21
CA GLN A 110 8.79 -8.34 -7.16
C GLN A 110 8.39 -8.61 -8.62
N THR A 111 8.14 -9.87 -8.98
CA THR A 111 7.70 -10.23 -10.34
C THR A 111 6.34 -9.65 -10.66
N VAL A 112 5.42 -9.65 -9.67
CA VAL A 112 4.09 -9.05 -9.82
C VAL A 112 4.18 -7.55 -10.05
N PHE A 113 5.02 -6.86 -9.28
CA PHE A 113 5.29 -5.42 -9.48
C PHE A 113 5.93 -5.14 -10.83
N GLY A 114 6.84 -6.02 -11.29
CA GLY A 114 7.49 -5.89 -12.58
C GLY A 114 6.52 -5.87 -13.75
N ASP A 115 5.55 -6.78 -13.75
CA ASP A 115 4.50 -6.86 -14.78
C ASP A 115 3.53 -5.67 -14.65
N ALA A 116 3.06 -5.39 -13.42
CA ALA A 116 2.13 -4.31 -13.15
C ALA A 116 2.68 -2.91 -13.52
N ALA A 117 3.99 -2.67 -13.34
CA ALA A 117 4.62 -1.41 -13.69
C ALA A 117 4.40 -1.03 -15.17
N THR A 118 4.65 -1.98 -16.08
CA THR A 118 4.46 -1.77 -17.50
C THR A 118 2.99 -1.54 -17.87
N GLU A 119 2.08 -2.29 -17.24
CA GLU A 119 0.64 -2.16 -17.46
C GLU A 119 0.10 -0.80 -17.00
N VAL A 120 0.50 -0.34 -15.82
CA VAL A 120 0.09 0.96 -15.26
C VAL A 120 0.55 2.12 -16.15
N VAL A 121 1.82 2.11 -16.57
CA VAL A 121 2.36 3.16 -17.45
C VAL A 121 1.63 3.16 -18.79
N ARG A 122 1.42 2.00 -19.40
CA ARG A 122 0.69 1.88 -20.69
C ARG A 122 -0.74 2.39 -20.55
N ALA A 123 -1.48 1.91 -19.55
CA ALA A 123 -2.86 2.33 -19.34
C ALA A 123 -3.00 3.84 -19.08
N THR A 124 -2.03 4.43 -18.40
CA THR A 124 -1.99 5.88 -18.14
C THR A 124 -1.74 6.67 -19.42
N ARG A 125 -0.78 6.27 -20.24
CA ARG A 125 -0.51 6.91 -21.55
C ARG A 125 -1.71 6.80 -22.49
N ASP A 126 -2.33 5.62 -22.57
CA ASP A 126 -3.55 5.42 -23.37
C ASP A 126 -4.70 6.31 -22.89
N GLY A 127 -4.85 6.49 -21.57
CA GLY A 127 -5.80 7.43 -20.98
C GLY A 127 -5.48 8.89 -21.34
N ALA A 128 -4.21 9.30 -21.26
CA ALA A 128 -3.78 10.65 -21.63
C ALA A 128 -4.09 10.96 -23.12
N ARG A 129 -3.82 10.01 -24.00
CA ARG A 129 -4.15 10.15 -25.45
C ARG A 129 -5.65 10.19 -25.71
N ARG A 130 -6.41 9.28 -25.13
CA ARG A 130 -7.82 9.07 -25.43
C ARG A 130 -8.72 10.05 -24.69
N ASP A 131 -8.53 10.20 -23.37
CA ASP A 131 -9.45 10.90 -22.49
C ASP A 131 -9.06 12.38 -22.34
N GLN A 132 -7.77 12.69 -22.32
CA GLN A 132 -7.26 14.06 -22.29
C GLN A 132 -6.85 14.58 -23.68
N LYS A 133 -6.95 13.75 -24.73
CA LYS A 133 -6.67 14.09 -26.12
C LYS A 133 -5.25 14.66 -26.35
N LEU A 134 -4.28 14.23 -25.56
CA LEU A 134 -2.90 14.68 -25.71
C LEU A 134 -2.25 14.09 -26.95
N ALA A 135 -1.54 14.94 -27.71
CA ALA A 135 -0.79 14.55 -28.91
C ALA A 135 0.57 13.97 -28.53
N ILE A 136 0.58 12.73 -28.02
CA ILE A 136 1.78 11.99 -27.61
C ILE A 136 1.90 10.67 -28.38
N ALA A 137 3.11 10.11 -28.48
CA ALA A 137 3.36 8.83 -29.13
C ALA A 137 2.64 7.66 -28.41
N ALA A 138 2.38 6.58 -29.13
CA ALA A 138 1.84 5.35 -28.53
C ALA A 138 2.91 4.60 -27.74
N ASP A 139 4.16 4.65 -28.16
CA ASP A 139 5.29 3.97 -27.54
C ASP A 139 5.78 4.71 -26.29
N PHE A 140 6.48 3.98 -25.41
CA PHE A 140 7.08 4.54 -24.22
C PHE A 140 8.25 5.46 -24.56
N ASN A 141 8.25 6.66 -23.97
CA ASN A 141 9.39 7.56 -24.05
C ASN A 141 10.44 7.23 -22.96
N ALA A 142 11.53 8.02 -22.90
CA ALA A 142 12.62 7.81 -21.94
C ALA A 142 12.16 7.96 -20.47
N VAL A 143 11.24 8.89 -20.20
CA VAL A 143 10.69 9.11 -18.84
C VAL A 143 9.82 7.94 -18.42
N ASP A 144 8.98 7.41 -19.31
CA ASP A 144 8.16 6.22 -19.02
C ASP A 144 9.02 5.00 -18.66
N GLN A 145 10.14 4.80 -19.38
CA GLN A 145 11.07 3.72 -19.06
C GLN A 145 11.70 3.90 -17.66
N ARG A 146 11.98 5.14 -17.26
CA ARG A 146 12.45 5.46 -15.90
C ARG A 146 11.37 5.15 -14.87
N VAL A 147 10.11 5.57 -15.12
CA VAL A 147 8.97 5.27 -14.24
C VAL A 147 8.81 3.76 -14.05
N ILE A 148 8.86 2.97 -15.12
CA ILE A 148 8.78 1.50 -15.04
C ILE A 148 9.92 0.94 -14.18
N ARG A 149 11.16 1.39 -14.37
CA ARG A 149 12.30 0.92 -13.55
C ARG A 149 12.13 1.29 -12.08
N TYR A 150 11.75 2.54 -11.80
CA TYR A 150 11.47 3.00 -10.43
C TYR A 150 10.40 2.15 -9.75
N LEU A 151 9.26 1.92 -10.41
CA LEU A 151 8.17 1.12 -9.84
C LEU A 151 8.59 -0.32 -9.57
N ARG A 152 9.44 -0.90 -10.43
CA ARG A 152 9.97 -2.26 -10.24
C ARG A 152 10.88 -2.38 -9.02
N SER A 153 11.68 -1.38 -8.72
CA SER A 153 12.70 -1.45 -7.67
C SER A 153 12.22 -0.95 -6.31
N SER A 154 11.32 0.03 -6.27
CA SER A 154 11.00 0.78 -5.05
C SER A 154 10.17 0.01 -4.01
N GLN A 155 9.49 -1.09 -4.38
CA GLN A 155 8.51 -1.73 -3.49
C GLN A 155 9.10 -2.84 -2.60
N ALA A 156 10.24 -3.43 -2.97
CA ALA A 156 10.81 -4.56 -2.25
C ALA A 156 11.19 -4.22 -0.79
N ASN A 157 11.68 -3.00 -0.54
CA ASN A 157 12.06 -2.54 0.78
C ASN A 157 10.84 -2.38 1.70
N TYR A 158 9.76 -1.77 1.21
CA TYR A 158 8.51 -1.63 1.99
C TYR A 158 7.96 -2.97 2.44
N VAL A 159 7.97 -3.97 1.56
CA VAL A 159 7.50 -5.33 1.88
C VAL A 159 8.37 -5.96 2.96
N ARG A 160 9.70 -5.87 2.84
CA ARG A 160 10.64 -6.38 3.84
C ARG A 160 10.43 -5.74 5.21
N ASP A 161 10.31 -4.42 5.26
CA ASP A 161 10.17 -3.66 6.50
C ASP A 161 8.83 -3.94 7.20
N GLU A 162 7.77 -4.17 6.43
CA GLU A 162 6.48 -4.58 7.00
C GLU A 162 6.55 -5.94 7.69
N TYR A 163 7.20 -6.91 7.07
CA TYR A 163 7.36 -8.24 7.70
C TYR A 163 8.24 -8.18 8.96
N GLY A 164 9.22 -7.28 9.01
CA GLY A 164 9.97 -6.96 10.22
C GLY A 164 9.05 -6.43 11.32
N ARG A 165 8.27 -5.40 11.02
CA ARG A 165 7.30 -4.79 11.98
C ARG A 165 6.25 -5.78 12.50
N ARG A 166 5.75 -6.70 11.64
CA ARG A 166 4.82 -7.76 12.08
C ARG A 166 5.46 -8.71 13.07
N ASN A 167 6.68 -9.13 12.79
CA ASN A 167 7.45 -9.98 13.69
C ASN A 167 7.69 -9.31 15.05
N ASP A 168 8.09 -8.04 15.06
CA ASP A 168 8.31 -7.28 16.29
C ASP A 168 7.02 -7.15 17.10
N ALA A 169 5.92 -6.78 16.45
CA ALA A 169 4.60 -6.66 17.08
C ALA A 169 4.12 -8.01 17.65
N PHE A 170 4.33 -9.10 16.92
CA PHE A 170 4.01 -10.44 17.43
C PHE A 170 4.90 -10.81 18.62
N GLY A 171 6.18 -10.45 18.59
CA GLY A 171 7.08 -10.68 19.71
C GLY A 171 6.69 -9.95 21.00
N GLU A 172 6.19 -8.72 20.89
CA GLU A 172 5.66 -7.96 22.04
C GLU A 172 4.41 -8.61 22.59
N GLU A 173 3.47 -8.97 21.71
CA GLU A 173 2.21 -9.59 22.10
C GLU A 173 2.42 -10.98 22.71
N ALA A 174 3.31 -11.80 22.16
CA ALA A 174 3.63 -13.10 22.72
C ALA A 174 4.22 -13.00 24.14
N ARG A 175 5.06 -11.99 24.41
CA ARG A 175 5.58 -11.75 25.77
C ARG A 175 4.45 -11.40 26.74
N ARG A 176 3.51 -10.56 26.30
CA ARG A 176 2.34 -10.14 27.10
C ARG A 176 1.46 -11.35 27.43
N ILE A 177 1.08 -12.14 26.42
CA ILE A 177 0.22 -13.33 26.58
C ILE A 177 0.84 -14.32 27.57
N VAL A 178 2.12 -14.64 27.40
CA VAL A 178 2.80 -15.59 28.30
C VAL A 178 2.89 -15.05 29.74
N SER A 179 3.16 -13.75 29.94
CA SER A 179 3.24 -13.15 31.27
C SER A 179 1.88 -13.16 31.97
N GLU A 180 0.87 -12.62 31.31
CA GLU A 180 -0.50 -12.51 31.85
C GLU A 180 -1.13 -13.90 32.05
N GLY A 181 -0.91 -14.83 31.13
CA GLY A 181 -1.41 -16.20 31.26
C GLY A 181 -0.80 -16.95 32.45
N LEU A 182 0.49 -16.78 32.70
CA LEU A 182 1.14 -17.36 33.88
C LEU A 182 0.68 -16.71 35.19
N GLU A 183 0.48 -15.38 35.21
CA GLU A 183 -0.05 -14.65 36.35
C GLU A 183 -1.50 -15.06 36.66
N ALA A 184 -2.31 -15.30 35.63
CA ALA A 184 -3.68 -15.80 35.76
C ALA A 184 -3.76 -17.31 36.06
N GLY A 185 -2.65 -18.02 36.05
CA GLY A 185 -2.59 -19.47 36.30
C GLY A 185 -3.11 -20.33 35.15
N LEU A 186 -3.17 -19.79 33.93
CA LEU A 186 -3.65 -20.50 32.72
C LEU A 186 -2.81 -21.75 32.42
N GLY A 187 -3.47 -22.73 31.79
CA GLY A 187 -2.83 -23.96 31.33
C GLY A 187 -2.00 -23.75 30.06
N ARG A 188 -1.26 -24.80 29.66
CA ARG A 188 -0.50 -24.83 28.40
C ARG A 188 -1.40 -24.56 27.20
N ASP A 189 -2.55 -25.23 27.15
CA ASP A 189 -3.44 -25.20 26.00
C ASP A 189 -4.10 -23.83 25.83
N ASP A 190 -4.48 -23.17 26.94
CA ASP A 190 -5.06 -21.83 26.93
C ASP A 190 -4.05 -20.79 26.38
N ILE A 191 -2.80 -20.84 26.90
CA ILE A 191 -1.72 -19.95 26.43
C ILE A 191 -1.36 -20.24 24.96
N ALA A 192 -1.37 -21.50 24.54
CA ALA A 192 -1.09 -21.88 23.16
C ALA A 192 -2.18 -21.39 22.19
N GLU A 193 -3.46 -21.43 22.60
CA GLU A 193 -4.59 -20.90 21.84
C GLU A 193 -4.47 -19.37 21.66
N ASP A 194 -4.18 -18.65 22.73
CA ASP A 194 -3.99 -17.18 22.67
C ASP A 194 -2.80 -16.80 21.79
N LEU A 195 -1.70 -17.52 21.89
CA LEU A 195 -0.51 -17.29 21.05
C LEU A 195 -0.79 -17.58 19.57
N ALA A 196 -1.56 -18.64 19.26
CA ALA A 196 -1.94 -18.99 17.92
C ALA A 196 -2.87 -17.93 17.31
N ALA A 197 -3.86 -17.44 18.09
CA ALA A 197 -4.76 -16.37 17.67
C ALA A 197 -3.99 -15.04 17.41
N ALA A 198 -3.04 -14.70 18.27
CA ALA A 198 -2.19 -13.53 18.09
C ALA A 198 -1.29 -13.65 16.85
N ALA A 199 -0.67 -14.81 16.64
CA ALA A 199 0.16 -15.07 15.47
C ALA A 199 -0.65 -14.95 14.17
N ASP A 200 -1.84 -15.54 14.11
CA ASP A 200 -2.73 -15.43 12.95
C ASP A 200 -3.15 -13.96 12.72
N GLY A 201 -3.62 -13.28 13.75
CA GLY A 201 -4.08 -11.88 13.66
C GLY A 201 -2.98 -10.89 13.26
N ILE A 202 -1.75 -11.04 13.75
CA ILE A 202 -0.66 -10.09 13.53
C ILE A 202 0.14 -10.43 12.27
N ILE A 203 0.49 -11.70 12.05
CA ILE A 203 1.35 -12.11 10.93
C ILE A 203 0.52 -12.23 9.64
N ALA A 204 -0.60 -12.94 9.66
CA ALA A 204 -1.43 -13.20 8.48
C ALA A 204 -2.64 -12.26 8.36
N GLY A 205 -3.35 -11.99 9.43
CA GLY A 205 -4.62 -11.26 9.41
C GLY A 205 -4.53 -9.79 8.96
N ARG A 206 -3.36 -9.15 9.08
CA ARG A 206 -3.12 -7.79 8.57
C ARG A 206 -2.85 -7.74 7.05
N SER A 207 -2.65 -8.89 6.41
CA SER A 207 -2.21 -8.98 5.02
C SER A 207 -3.18 -8.33 4.03
N PRO A 208 -4.51 -8.53 4.06
CA PRO A 208 -5.41 -7.96 3.08
C PRO A 208 -5.35 -6.43 3.01
N ALA A 209 -5.54 -5.75 4.14
CA ALA A 209 -5.53 -4.28 4.20
C ALA A 209 -4.15 -3.70 3.82
N TYR A 210 -3.07 -4.38 4.20
CA TYR A 210 -1.72 -3.99 3.81
C TYR A 210 -1.54 -4.04 2.29
N TRP A 211 -1.94 -5.12 1.63
CA TRP A 211 -1.79 -5.26 0.18
C TRP A 211 -2.69 -4.29 -0.59
N ASP A 212 -3.85 -3.93 -0.06
CA ASP A 212 -4.70 -2.87 -0.63
C ASP A 212 -3.97 -1.52 -0.64
N VAL A 213 -3.35 -1.14 0.49
CA VAL A 213 -2.59 0.13 0.60
C VAL A 213 -1.36 0.12 -0.31
N VAL A 214 -0.61 -0.99 -0.36
CA VAL A 214 0.57 -1.14 -1.23
C VAL A 214 0.18 -1.05 -2.69
N ALA A 215 -0.86 -1.77 -3.11
CA ALA A 215 -1.36 -1.72 -4.48
C ALA A 215 -1.88 -0.33 -4.85
N GLY A 216 -2.63 0.32 -3.96
CA GLY A 216 -3.14 1.67 -4.15
C GLY A 216 -2.02 2.69 -4.34
N SER A 217 -1.01 2.64 -3.49
CA SER A 217 0.18 3.50 -3.59
C SER A 217 0.98 3.26 -4.87
N PHE A 218 1.17 2.00 -5.24
CA PHE A 218 1.88 1.60 -6.46
C PHE A 218 1.18 2.11 -7.72
N VAL A 219 -0.12 1.82 -7.87
CA VAL A 219 -0.92 2.25 -9.02
C VAL A 219 -1.02 3.78 -9.06
N GLY A 220 -1.22 4.42 -7.90
CA GLY A 220 -1.30 5.87 -7.78
C GLY A 220 -0.01 6.58 -8.20
N ARG A 221 1.14 6.14 -7.72
CA ARG A 221 2.46 6.69 -8.10
C ARG A 221 2.76 6.45 -9.57
N GLY A 222 2.54 5.22 -10.04
CA GLY A 222 2.76 4.87 -11.44
C GLY A 222 1.91 5.72 -12.38
N ARG A 223 0.64 5.92 -12.07
CA ARG A 223 -0.25 6.83 -12.80
C ARG A 223 0.26 8.26 -12.79
N SER A 224 0.60 8.80 -11.62
CA SER A 224 1.02 10.20 -11.48
C SER A 224 2.31 10.52 -12.22
N PHE A 225 3.34 9.68 -12.08
CA PHE A 225 4.61 9.88 -12.80
C PHE A 225 4.46 9.68 -14.31
N SER A 226 3.63 8.73 -14.75
CA SER A 226 3.35 8.55 -16.19
C SER A 226 2.49 9.68 -16.76
N GLN A 227 1.60 10.28 -15.98
CA GLN A 227 0.90 11.51 -16.39
C GLN A 227 1.86 12.67 -16.59
N LEU A 228 2.80 12.90 -15.65
CA LEU A 228 3.84 13.93 -15.81
C LEU A 228 4.70 13.70 -17.05
N SER A 229 5.06 12.44 -17.36
CA SER A 229 5.75 12.07 -18.59
C SER A 229 4.94 12.45 -19.84
N ALA A 230 3.65 12.11 -19.84
CA ALA A 230 2.74 12.43 -20.96
C ALA A 230 2.55 13.95 -21.12
N TYR A 231 2.43 14.68 -20.02
CA TYR A 231 2.30 16.14 -20.05
C TYR A 231 3.55 16.82 -20.61
N ALA A 232 4.74 16.38 -20.18
CA ALA A 232 6.00 16.91 -20.70
C ALA A 232 6.14 16.64 -22.22
N GLU A 233 5.81 15.44 -22.69
CA GLU A 233 5.85 15.08 -24.11
C GLU A 233 4.86 15.93 -24.95
N ALA A 234 3.70 16.26 -24.39
CA ALA A 234 2.70 17.12 -25.02
C ALA A 234 2.98 18.62 -24.84
N ALA A 235 4.13 19.02 -24.26
CA ALA A 235 4.50 20.40 -23.96
C ALA A 235 3.51 21.12 -23.03
N ILE A 236 2.79 20.38 -22.16
CA ILE A 236 1.89 20.94 -21.16
C ILE A 236 2.76 21.54 -20.04
N ILE A 237 2.48 22.79 -19.67
CA ILE A 237 3.22 23.53 -18.65
C ILE A 237 2.66 23.28 -17.26
N ARG A 238 1.34 23.16 -17.14
CA ARG A 238 0.61 23.03 -15.87
C ARG A 238 -0.41 21.89 -15.92
N TYR A 239 -0.68 21.33 -14.74
CA TYR A 239 -1.74 20.36 -14.55
C TYR A 239 -2.56 20.71 -13.30
N ARG A 240 -3.80 20.29 -13.29
CA ARG A 240 -4.73 20.48 -12.18
C ARG A 240 -5.03 19.17 -11.47
N ILE A 241 -5.11 19.22 -10.16
CA ILE A 241 -5.56 18.11 -9.33
C ILE A 241 -7.08 17.92 -9.46
N VAL A 242 -7.50 16.67 -9.64
CA VAL A 242 -8.91 16.30 -9.72
C VAL A 242 -9.20 15.20 -8.71
N ALA A 243 -9.93 15.52 -7.67
CA ALA A 243 -10.43 14.56 -6.70
C ALA A 243 -11.76 13.95 -7.15
N VAL A 244 -12.03 12.73 -6.69
CA VAL A 244 -13.36 12.13 -6.80
C VAL A 244 -14.14 12.59 -5.58
N LEU A 245 -15.03 13.57 -5.74
CA LEU A 245 -15.79 14.14 -4.62
C LEU A 245 -17.02 13.28 -4.27
N ASP A 246 -16.77 12.10 -3.69
CA ASP A 246 -17.80 11.20 -3.17
C ASP A 246 -17.79 11.13 -1.63
N GLU A 247 -18.65 10.30 -1.07
CA GLU A 247 -18.89 10.19 0.37
C GLU A 247 -17.64 9.76 1.16
N VAL A 248 -16.73 8.98 0.52
CA VAL A 248 -15.51 8.46 1.15
C VAL A 248 -14.25 9.28 0.87
N THR A 249 -14.39 10.38 0.11
CA THR A 249 -13.24 11.23 -0.21
C THR A 249 -12.70 11.93 1.01
N THR A 250 -11.41 11.78 1.26
CA THR A 250 -10.72 12.33 2.43
C THR A 250 -10.68 13.86 2.40
N PRO A 251 -10.54 14.52 3.55
CA PRO A 251 -10.36 15.99 3.61
C PRO A 251 -9.15 16.46 2.81
N THR A 252 -8.07 15.69 2.80
CA THR A 252 -6.86 15.96 2.00
C THR A 252 -7.17 16.12 0.51
N CYS A 253 -7.87 15.13 -0.06
CA CYS A 253 -8.20 15.15 -1.49
C CYS A 253 -9.17 16.30 -1.82
N ARG A 254 -10.11 16.60 -0.91
CA ARG A 254 -11.03 17.75 -1.05
C ARG A 254 -10.31 19.09 -1.03
N PHE A 255 -9.33 19.26 -0.11
CA PHE A 255 -8.51 20.46 -0.02
C PHE A 255 -7.66 20.70 -1.27
N LEU A 256 -7.16 19.62 -1.87
CA LEU A 256 -6.26 19.68 -3.03
C LEU A 256 -7.02 19.74 -4.36
N ASP A 257 -8.32 19.45 -4.38
CA ASP A 257 -9.13 19.50 -5.59
C ASP A 257 -9.12 20.88 -6.24
N GLY A 258 -8.83 20.92 -7.53
CA GLY A 258 -8.76 22.15 -8.33
C GLY A 258 -7.44 22.90 -8.25
N LYS A 259 -6.51 22.53 -7.35
CA LYS A 259 -5.18 23.18 -7.29
C LYS A 259 -4.34 22.83 -8.51
N THR A 260 -3.50 23.78 -8.94
CA THR A 260 -2.71 23.69 -10.16
C THR A 260 -1.21 23.70 -9.88
N PHE A 261 -0.47 22.83 -10.52
CA PHE A 261 0.98 22.69 -10.33
C PHE A 261 1.73 22.68 -11.67
N SER A 262 3.04 22.93 -11.61
CA SER A 262 3.93 22.93 -12.77
C SER A 262 4.41 21.50 -13.09
N VAL A 263 4.39 21.15 -14.37
CA VAL A 263 4.92 19.86 -14.88
C VAL A 263 6.42 19.75 -14.62
N SER A 264 7.19 20.83 -14.85
CA SER A 264 8.65 20.81 -14.62
C SER A 264 9.01 20.51 -13.16
N ARG A 265 8.32 21.14 -12.20
CA ARG A 265 8.53 20.84 -10.77
C ARG A 265 8.12 19.43 -10.38
N GLY A 266 7.06 18.91 -11.00
CA GLY A 266 6.66 17.52 -10.82
C GLY A 266 7.75 16.55 -11.29
N LEU A 267 8.38 16.82 -12.44
CA LEU A 267 9.49 16.02 -12.95
C LEU A 267 10.76 16.14 -12.10
N GLU A 268 11.10 17.34 -11.63
CA GLU A 268 12.20 17.54 -10.67
C GLU A 268 12.00 16.74 -9.38
N LEU A 269 10.76 16.65 -8.90
CA LEU A 269 10.45 15.80 -7.74
C LEU A 269 10.59 14.32 -8.09
N PHE A 270 10.14 13.88 -9.28
CA PHE A 270 10.35 12.52 -9.76
C PHE A 270 11.84 12.17 -9.86
N ASP A 271 12.68 13.07 -10.37
CA ASP A 271 14.12 12.88 -10.45
C ASP A 271 14.74 12.63 -9.06
N ARG A 272 14.32 13.40 -8.05
CA ARG A 272 14.77 13.21 -6.65
C ARG A 272 14.27 11.88 -6.07
N VAL A 273 13.02 11.50 -6.34
CA VAL A 273 12.43 10.24 -5.85
C VAL A 273 13.12 9.04 -6.53
N GLU A 274 13.41 9.12 -7.83
CA GLU A 274 14.13 8.06 -8.54
C GLU A 274 15.57 7.89 -8.02
N ALA A 275 16.23 9.01 -7.71
CA ALA A 275 17.60 9.00 -7.15
C ALA A 275 17.66 8.47 -5.70
N ASN A 276 16.58 8.64 -4.92
CA ASN A 276 16.46 8.17 -3.54
C ASN A 276 15.08 7.54 -3.27
N PRO A 277 14.81 6.33 -3.77
CA PRO A 277 13.51 5.67 -3.59
C PRO A 277 13.13 5.41 -2.13
N GLU A 278 14.11 5.21 -1.25
CA GLU A 278 13.90 4.99 0.19
C GLU A 278 13.47 6.27 0.92
N GLY A 279 13.85 7.44 0.40
CA GLY A 279 13.46 8.75 0.93
C GLY A 279 12.09 9.24 0.47
N ILE A 280 11.25 8.39 -0.10
CA ILE A 280 9.94 8.79 -0.66
C ILE A 280 9.03 9.46 0.38
N GLU A 281 9.07 9.02 1.63
CA GLU A 281 8.26 9.59 2.71
C GLU A 281 8.61 11.05 3.02
N GLU A 282 9.88 11.43 2.81
CA GLU A 282 10.36 12.82 2.95
C GLU A 282 10.13 13.65 1.68
N LEU A 283 10.24 13.02 0.51
CA LEU A 283 10.17 13.72 -0.78
C LEU A 283 8.73 13.94 -1.27
N ASN A 284 7.85 12.97 -1.03
CA ASN A 284 6.43 13.00 -1.38
C ASN A 284 5.62 12.44 -0.19
N PRO A 285 5.56 13.20 0.91
CA PRO A 285 4.96 12.75 2.17
C PRO A 285 3.46 12.54 2.05
N TRP A 286 2.94 11.60 2.84
CA TRP A 286 1.52 11.44 3.01
C TRP A 286 0.94 12.54 3.91
N VAL A 287 -0.17 13.11 3.46
CA VAL A 287 -0.92 14.09 4.22
C VAL A 287 -1.85 13.40 5.19
N ARG A 288 -1.81 13.83 6.43
CA ARG A 288 -2.60 13.27 7.53
C ARG A 288 -3.64 14.27 8.03
N ASP A 289 -4.81 13.76 8.37
CA ASP A 289 -5.80 14.47 9.17
C ASP A 289 -5.45 14.26 10.64
N THR A 290 -5.10 15.32 11.32
CA THR A 290 -4.64 15.30 12.71
C THR A 290 -5.54 16.14 13.60
N VAL A 291 -5.72 15.69 14.84
CA VAL A 291 -6.47 16.41 15.88
C VAL A 291 -5.46 16.88 16.93
N ASP A 292 -5.46 18.15 17.24
CA ASP A 292 -4.75 18.68 18.39
C ASP A 292 -5.47 18.23 19.67
N PRO A 293 -4.83 17.43 20.54
CA PRO A 293 -5.49 16.89 21.73
C PRO A 293 -5.86 17.96 22.78
N ALA A 294 -5.18 19.11 22.76
CA ALA A 294 -5.43 20.17 23.72
C ALA A 294 -6.61 21.07 23.32
N THR A 295 -6.78 21.30 22.01
CA THR A 295 -7.79 22.23 21.51
C THR A 295 -8.94 21.56 20.74
N GLY A 296 -8.81 20.27 20.42
CA GLY A 296 -9.74 19.52 19.54
C GLY A 296 -9.71 20.00 18.09
N LYS A 297 -8.80 20.88 17.72
CA LYS A 297 -8.70 21.45 16.38
C LYS A 297 -8.17 20.44 15.39
N ARG A 298 -8.83 20.31 14.25
CA ARG A 298 -8.40 19.43 13.16
C ARG A 298 -7.60 20.20 12.13
N SER A 299 -6.54 19.58 11.64
CA SER A 299 -5.70 20.14 10.56
C SER A 299 -5.20 19.04 9.62
N LEU A 300 -4.93 19.42 8.38
CA LEU A 300 -4.11 18.64 7.46
C LEU A 300 -2.64 18.92 7.76
N SER A 301 -1.83 17.89 7.89
CA SER A 301 -0.40 18.02 8.18
C SER A 301 0.42 16.94 7.51
N ILE A 302 1.72 17.18 7.40
CA ILE A 302 2.74 16.19 7.08
C ILE A 302 3.76 16.10 8.20
N ASP A 303 4.40 14.95 8.34
CA ASP A 303 5.60 14.80 9.16
C ASP A 303 6.82 14.84 8.21
N ARG A 304 7.78 15.75 8.45
CA ARG A 304 9.00 15.92 7.66
C ARG A 304 10.16 16.31 8.53
N GLY A 305 11.27 15.56 8.43
CA GLY A 305 12.45 15.83 9.25
C GLY A 305 12.19 15.74 10.76
N GLY A 306 11.21 14.96 11.19
CA GLY A 306 10.79 14.87 12.60
C GLY A 306 9.87 16.00 13.07
N GLU A 307 9.55 16.95 12.22
CA GLU A 307 8.63 18.04 12.52
C GLU A 307 7.28 17.85 11.84
N ARG A 308 6.22 18.30 12.53
CA ARG A 308 4.87 18.33 11.96
C ARG A 308 4.60 19.69 11.35
N ILE A 309 4.38 19.70 10.03
CA ILE A 309 4.07 20.90 9.25
C ILE A 309 2.57 20.92 8.96
N SER A 310 1.88 21.97 9.42
CA SER A 310 0.45 22.18 9.11
C SER A 310 0.29 22.70 7.69
N ILE A 311 -0.63 22.10 6.94
CA ILE A 311 -0.96 22.45 5.54
C ILE A 311 -2.21 23.32 5.47
N ALA A 312 -3.23 22.98 6.26
CA ALA A 312 -4.48 23.72 6.34
C ALA A 312 -5.24 23.31 7.61
N ASP A 313 -6.05 24.22 8.15
CA ASP A 313 -7.04 23.88 9.18
C ASP A 313 -8.31 23.36 8.52
N ILE A 314 -8.90 22.31 9.11
CA ILE A 314 -10.19 21.77 8.68
C ILE A 314 -11.30 22.48 9.47
N VAL A 315 -12.04 23.36 8.80
CA VAL A 315 -13.25 24.00 9.38
C VAL A 315 -14.42 23.03 9.26
N ARG A 316 -14.61 22.44 8.08
CA ARG A 316 -15.59 21.40 7.80
C ARG A 316 -15.02 20.41 6.80
N SER A 317 -15.05 19.11 7.13
CA SER A 317 -14.35 18.09 6.35
C SER A 317 -15.00 17.78 5.00
N GLY A 318 -16.32 17.93 4.87
CA GLY A 318 -17.09 17.51 3.69
C GLY A 318 -17.22 15.98 3.53
N VAL A 319 -16.56 15.17 4.38
CA VAL A 319 -16.66 13.70 4.34
C VAL A 319 -18.10 13.27 4.61
N GLY A 320 -18.57 12.26 3.87
CA GLY A 320 -19.96 11.80 3.90
C GLY A 320 -20.91 12.51 2.93
N ALA A 321 -20.44 13.57 2.26
CA ALA A 321 -21.24 14.30 1.27
C ALA A 321 -20.62 14.22 -0.13
N ARG A 322 -21.46 14.02 -1.15
CA ARG A 322 -21.06 14.03 -2.56
C ARG A 322 -20.97 15.48 -3.05
N ASP A 323 -20.01 15.73 -3.95
CA ASP A 323 -19.76 17.03 -4.58
C ASP A 323 -19.42 18.19 -3.60
N ASP A 324 -19.13 17.84 -2.34
CA ASP A 324 -18.74 18.79 -1.30
C ASP A 324 -17.22 18.86 -1.19
N ARG A 325 -16.63 20.03 -1.39
CA ARG A 325 -15.19 20.28 -1.24
C ARG A 325 -14.73 20.42 0.20
N GLY A 326 -15.65 20.51 1.15
CA GLY A 326 -15.30 20.90 2.52
C GLY A 326 -14.99 22.39 2.64
N GLU A 327 -14.57 22.80 3.83
CA GLU A 327 -14.16 24.16 4.13
C GLU A 327 -12.85 24.15 4.91
N PHE A 328 -11.87 24.89 4.44
CA PHE A 328 -10.52 24.94 4.99
C PHE A 328 -10.08 26.38 5.20
N SER A 329 -9.28 26.62 6.24
CA SER A 329 -8.68 27.90 6.51
C SER A 329 -7.16 27.78 6.67
N ARG A 330 -6.45 28.90 6.57
CA ARG A 330 -4.98 28.96 6.66
C ARG A 330 -4.26 27.95 5.77
N GLY A 331 -4.85 27.66 4.61
CA GLY A 331 -4.27 26.71 3.65
C GLY A 331 -3.02 27.27 2.97
N LEU A 332 -1.99 26.43 2.85
CA LEU A 332 -0.80 26.75 2.07
C LEU A 332 -1.14 26.91 0.59
N GLY A 333 -0.39 27.80 -0.07
CA GLY A 333 -0.50 28.02 -1.50
C GLY A 333 0.12 26.89 -2.33
N GLU A 334 -0.20 26.87 -3.62
CA GLU A 334 0.26 25.83 -4.57
C GLU A 334 1.78 25.73 -4.64
N ARG A 335 2.48 26.86 -4.55
CA ARG A 335 3.95 26.90 -4.53
C ARG A 335 4.50 26.19 -3.28
N GLU A 336 4.02 26.56 -2.11
CA GLU A 336 4.45 26.00 -0.82
C GLU A 336 4.16 24.50 -0.75
N LEU A 337 2.96 24.09 -1.19
CA LEU A 337 2.57 22.67 -1.30
C LEU A 337 3.52 21.88 -2.23
N GLY A 338 3.88 22.47 -3.38
CA GLY A 338 4.83 21.88 -4.32
C GLY A 338 6.23 21.73 -3.72
N ASP A 339 6.71 22.74 -2.97
CA ASP A 339 8.01 22.71 -2.29
C ASP A 339 8.04 21.66 -1.15
N LEU A 340 6.88 21.36 -0.56
CA LEU A 340 6.71 20.29 0.42
C LEU A 340 6.53 18.89 -0.21
N GLY A 341 6.51 18.77 -1.54
CA GLY A 341 6.33 17.50 -2.23
C GLY A 341 4.87 17.05 -2.40
N ILE A 342 3.89 17.94 -2.14
CA ILE A 342 2.45 17.65 -2.23
C ILE A 342 1.86 18.08 -3.59
N GLY A 343 2.71 18.23 -4.60
CA GLY A 343 2.29 18.72 -5.92
C GLY A 343 1.49 17.72 -6.75
N PHE A 344 1.56 16.41 -6.46
CA PHE A 344 0.81 15.38 -7.18
C PHE A 344 0.48 14.16 -6.30
N PRO A 345 -0.58 13.39 -6.65
CA PRO A 345 -0.98 12.21 -5.89
C PRO A 345 0.03 11.04 -6.04
N PRO A 346 -0.03 10.00 -5.18
CA PRO A 346 -1.03 9.80 -4.14
C PRO A 346 -0.69 10.54 -2.85
N TYR A 347 -1.72 11.04 -2.16
CA TYR A 347 -1.58 11.75 -0.89
C TYR A 347 -1.76 10.85 0.33
N HIS A 348 -2.23 9.62 0.12
CA HIS A 348 -2.43 8.55 1.10
C HIS A 348 -2.57 7.20 0.37
N GLY A 349 -2.59 6.08 1.09
CA GLY A 349 -2.49 4.73 0.52
C GLY A 349 -3.55 4.35 -0.54
N LEU A 350 -4.79 4.78 -0.38
CA LEU A 350 -5.91 4.46 -1.28
C LEU A 350 -6.41 5.71 -2.04
N CYS A 351 -5.50 6.57 -2.45
CA CYS A 351 -5.80 7.85 -3.09
C CYS A 351 -6.27 7.66 -4.54
N ARG A 352 -7.55 7.94 -4.82
CA ARG A 352 -8.14 7.91 -6.18
C ARG A 352 -7.93 9.21 -6.96
N THR A 353 -7.52 10.28 -6.29
CA THR A 353 -7.23 11.60 -6.90
C THR A 353 -6.24 11.46 -8.06
N THR A 354 -6.52 12.15 -9.14
CA THR A 354 -5.73 12.14 -10.36
C THR A 354 -5.36 13.56 -10.80
N THR A 355 -4.73 13.70 -11.96
CA THR A 355 -4.42 14.99 -12.56
C THR A 355 -5.00 15.10 -13.97
N VAL A 356 -5.24 16.31 -14.42
CA VAL A 356 -5.60 16.64 -15.81
C VAL A 356 -4.70 17.76 -16.31
N ALA A 357 -4.31 17.67 -17.57
CA ALA A 357 -3.56 18.73 -18.25
C ALA A 357 -4.38 20.03 -18.28
N GLU A 358 -3.75 21.17 -17.99
CA GLU A 358 -4.33 22.48 -18.31
C GLU A 358 -3.83 22.90 -19.69
N VAL A 359 -4.76 22.93 -20.64
CA VAL A 359 -4.53 23.43 -22.00
C VAL A 359 -5.00 24.87 -22.00
N GLU A 360 -4.08 25.81 -22.27
CA GLU A 360 -4.39 27.23 -22.45
C GLU A 360 -5.18 27.47 -23.75
#